data_f5a2fa68d9d915b1b3738f44d1fc93f2
#
_entry.id   f5a2fa68d9d915b1b3738f44d1fc93f2
#
_cell.length_a   1.000
_cell.length_b   1.000
_cell.length_c   1.000
_cell.angle_alpha   90.00
_cell.angle_beta   90.00
_cell.angle_gamma   90.00
#
_symmetry.space_group_name_H-M   'P 1'
#
loop_
_entity.id
_entity.type
_entity.pdbx_description
1 polymer ?
#
loop_
_entity_poly.entity_id
_entity_poly.type
_entity_poly.pdbx_seq_one_letter_code
_entity_poly.pdbx_strand_id
1 'polypeptide(L)'
;MSLKLYFSPGACSFVPHVLLETSGADYEPVMVKLHKGEQYGDEYKAINPRSQVPVLQAEGQVITQIPAICQYLDMAFPQAQFLPTVPLARAKALETLSWMNNTVHPTFTHIFMPQKYSDQAEVQAQVKAFALPQYRKLVG
;
A
#
# COMPACT_ATOMS: atom_id res chain seq x y z
N MET A 1 -20.58 -4.75 9.45
CA MET A 1 -19.09 -4.89 9.48
C MET A 1 -18.53 -3.50 9.61
N SER A 2 -17.74 -3.21 10.65
CA SER A 2 -17.12 -1.88 10.80
C SER A 2 -15.75 -1.90 10.13
N LEU A 3 -15.60 -1.17 9.03
CA LEU A 3 -14.33 -1.02 8.30
C LEU A 3 -13.79 0.40 8.48
N LYS A 4 -12.47 0.52 8.65
CA LYS A 4 -11.80 1.81 8.70
C LYS A 4 -10.52 1.73 7.86
N LEU A 5 -10.37 2.63 6.90
CA LEU A 5 -9.19 2.72 6.05
C LEU A 5 -8.33 3.92 6.44
N TYR A 6 -7.10 3.66 6.88
CA TYR A 6 -6.07 4.70 7.04
C TYR A 6 -5.33 4.88 5.72
N PHE A 7 -5.40 6.07 5.16
CA PHE A 7 -4.90 6.37 3.83
C PHE A 7 -4.19 7.73 3.76
N SER A 8 -3.47 7.95 2.68
CA SER A 8 -2.93 9.28 2.34
C SER A 8 -3.11 9.54 0.84
N PRO A 9 -3.55 10.74 0.44
CA PRO A 9 -3.66 11.10 -0.97
C PRO A 9 -2.31 10.94 -1.69
N GLY A 10 -2.33 10.41 -2.92
CA GLY A 10 -1.12 10.18 -3.72
C GLY A 10 -0.24 9.02 -3.26
N ALA A 11 -0.63 8.28 -2.22
CA ALA A 11 0.09 7.11 -1.74
C ALA A 11 -0.52 5.79 -2.28
N CYS A 12 0.19 4.68 -2.08
CA CYS A 12 -0.25 3.35 -2.49
C CYS A 12 -1.56 2.88 -1.81
N SER A 13 -2.01 3.56 -0.76
CA SER A 13 -3.33 3.39 -0.14
C SER A 13 -4.50 3.70 -1.09
N PHE A 14 -4.22 4.27 -2.27
CA PHE A 14 -5.20 4.44 -3.35
C PHE A 14 -5.83 3.11 -3.76
N VAL A 15 -5.07 2.02 -3.79
CA VAL A 15 -5.56 0.69 -4.20
C VAL A 15 -6.72 0.20 -3.31
N PRO A 16 -6.56 -0.02 -2.00
CA PRO A 16 -7.68 -0.43 -1.16
C PRO A 16 -8.79 0.61 -1.07
N HIS A 17 -8.48 1.89 -1.24
CA HIS A 17 -9.50 2.95 -1.28
C HIS A 17 -10.46 2.74 -2.45
N VAL A 18 -9.93 2.52 -3.67
CA VAL A 18 -10.74 2.21 -4.86
C VAL A 18 -11.56 0.93 -4.66
N LEU A 19 -10.98 -0.12 -4.06
CA LEU A 19 -11.69 -1.37 -3.83
C LEU A 19 -12.90 -1.17 -2.88
N LEU A 20 -12.72 -0.40 -1.82
CA LEU A 20 -13.82 -0.08 -0.88
C LEU A 20 -14.92 0.72 -1.58
N GLU A 21 -14.56 1.77 -2.32
CA GLU A 21 -15.54 2.57 -3.09
C GLU A 21 -16.31 1.71 -4.11
N THR A 22 -15.62 0.87 -4.87
CA THR A 22 -16.25 0.04 -5.90
C THR A 22 -17.06 -1.12 -5.34
N SER A 23 -16.75 -1.59 -4.13
CA SER A 23 -17.56 -2.62 -3.46
C SER A 23 -18.87 -2.11 -2.91
N GLY A 24 -19.04 -0.79 -2.76
CA GLY A 24 -20.14 -0.18 -2.05
C GLY A 24 -20.09 -0.43 -0.54
N ALA A 25 -18.93 -0.74 0.01
CA ALA A 25 -18.73 -0.95 1.44
C ALA A 25 -19.02 0.32 2.23
N ASP A 26 -19.68 0.16 3.38
CA ASP A 26 -19.73 1.21 4.40
C ASP A 26 -18.43 1.16 5.20
N TYR A 27 -17.63 2.23 5.15
CA TYR A 27 -16.33 2.34 5.82
C TYR A 27 -16.01 3.77 6.23
N GLU A 28 -15.15 3.92 7.22
CA GLU A 28 -14.64 5.21 7.68
C GLU A 28 -13.26 5.49 7.04
N PRO A 29 -13.13 6.50 6.15
CA PRO A 29 -11.82 6.92 5.66
C PRO A 29 -11.12 7.82 6.67
N VAL A 30 -9.90 7.45 7.08
CA VAL A 30 -9.07 8.23 8.01
C VAL A 30 -7.80 8.69 7.31
N MET A 31 -7.69 9.99 7.06
CA MET A 31 -6.54 10.57 6.39
C MET A 31 -5.33 10.64 7.34
N VAL A 32 -4.19 10.13 6.88
CA VAL A 32 -2.88 10.26 7.54
C VAL A 32 -2.02 11.21 6.70
N LYS A 33 -1.67 12.37 7.26
CA LYS A 33 -0.91 13.41 6.56
C LYS A 33 0.58 13.08 6.56
N LEU A 34 1.01 12.22 5.61
CA LEU A 34 2.40 11.77 5.51
C LEU A 34 3.41 12.93 5.41
N HIS A 35 3.03 14.02 4.71
CA HIS A 35 3.87 15.21 4.58
C HIS A 35 4.09 15.96 5.90
N LYS A 36 3.23 15.72 6.91
CA LYS A 36 3.37 16.25 8.27
C LYS A 36 4.02 15.27 9.24
N GLY A 37 4.34 14.06 8.78
CA GLY A 37 4.94 13.01 9.61
C GLY A 37 3.96 12.35 10.58
N GLU A 38 2.64 12.49 10.40
CA GLU A 38 1.62 11.92 11.30
C GLU A 38 1.80 10.40 11.50
N GLN A 39 2.31 9.67 10.47
CA GLN A 39 2.61 8.25 10.56
C GLN A 39 3.68 7.89 11.60
N TYR A 40 4.47 8.86 12.03
CA TYR A 40 5.52 8.68 13.04
C TYR A 40 5.06 9.07 14.45
N GLY A 41 3.87 9.64 14.59
CA GLY A 41 3.28 9.97 15.89
C GLY A 41 2.87 8.73 16.68
N ASP A 42 2.82 8.84 18.00
CA ASP A 42 2.51 7.71 18.89
C ASP A 42 1.10 7.15 18.67
N GLU A 43 0.14 8.01 18.34
CA GLU A 43 -1.23 7.59 18.03
C GLU A 43 -1.27 6.64 16.83
N TYR A 44 -0.58 6.98 15.74
CA TYR A 44 -0.56 6.13 14.55
C TYR A 44 0.33 4.89 14.75
N LYS A 45 1.44 5.01 15.46
CA LYS A 45 2.29 3.86 15.79
C LYS A 45 1.59 2.82 16.65
N ALA A 46 0.64 3.22 17.48
CA ALA A 46 -0.21 2.30 18.23
C ALA A 46 -1.11 1.44 17.30
N ILE A 47 -1.47 1.98 16.12
CA ILE A 47 -2.25 1.27 15.10
C ILE A 47 -1.31 0.44 14.21
N ASN A 48 -0.26 1.06 13.70
CA ASN A 48 0.73 0.40 12.83
C ASN A 48 2.16 0.81 13.20
N PRO A 49 2.88 -0.03 13.96
CA PRO A 49 4.27 0.25 14.36
C PRO A 49 5.24 0.44 13.18
N ARG A 50 4.88 -0.03 11.98
CA ARG A 50 5.67 0.16 10.76
C ARG A 50 5.55 1.55 10.16
N SER A 51 4.66 2.42 10.71
CA SER A 51 4.47 3.81 10.26
C SER A 51 4.20 3.95 8.76
N GLN A 52 3.36 3.08 8.22
CA GLN A 52 3.03 3.02 6.79
C GLN A 52 1.51 3.01 6.57
N VAL A 53 1.08 3.57 5.45
CA VAL A 53 -0.26 3.39 4.88
C VAL A 53 -0.15 2.47 3.65
N PRO A 54 -1.23 1.73 3.27
CA PRO A 54 -2.53 1.65 3.93
C PRO A 54 -2.53 0.79 5.18
N VAL A 55 -3.52 1.04 6.03
CA VAL A 55 -3.97 0.12 7.07
C VAL A 55 -5.48 -0.03 6.92
N LEU A 56 -5.97 -1.26 6.87
CA LEU A 56 -7.38 -1.57 6.98
C LEU A 56 -7.66 -2.12 8.38
N GLN A 57 -8.54 -1.50 9.11
CA GLN A 57 -9.08 -2.05 10.35
C GLN A 57 -10.42 -2.71 10.05
N ALA A 58 -10.55 -3.98 10.40
CA ALA A 58 -11.73 -4.78 10.19
C ALA A 58 -11.97 -5.68 11.41
N GLU A 59 -13.19 -5.71 11.93
CA GLU A 59 -13.57 -6.55 13.07
C GLU A 59 -12.65 -6.38 14.29
N GLY A 60 -12.17 -5.15 14.51
CA GLY A 60 -11.23 -4.82 15.59
C GLY A 60 -9.79 -5.26 15.35
N GLN A 61 -9.48 -5.85 14.20
CA GLN A 61 -8.13 -6.26 13.80
C GLN A 61 -7.53 -5.33 12.76
N VAL A 62 -6.21 -5.24 12.74
CA VAL A 62 -5.44 -4.43 11.80
C VAL A 62 -4.85 -5.31 10.70
N ILE A 63 -5.14 -4.99 9.45
CA ILE A 63 -4.57 -5.63 8.26
C ILE A 63 -3.66 -4.61 7.55
N THR A 64 -2.43 -4.99 7.32
CA THR A 64 -1.45 -4.20 6.56
C THR A 64 -1.04 -4.95 5.29
N GLN A 65 -0.31 -4.28 4.39
CA GLN A 65 0.13 -4.78 3.09
C GLN A 65 -1.01 -4.91 2.07
N ILE A 66 -0.81 -4.24 0.94
CA ILE A 66 -1.82 -4.16 -0.13
C ILE A 66 -2.34 -5.54 -0.58
N PRO A 67 -1.48 -6.56 -0.85
CA PRO A 67 -1.98 -7.86 -1.27
C PRO A 67 -2.89 -8.54 -0.24
N ALA A 68 -2.59 -8.38 1.06
CA ALA A 68 -3.40 -8.95 2.12
C ALA A 68 -4.76 -8.21 2.23
N ILE A 69 -4.74 -6.89 2.14
CA ILE A 69 -5.96 -6.06 2.15
C ILE A 69 -6.83 -6.40 0.94
N CYS A 70 -6.26 -6.51 -0.26
CA CYS A 70 -6.99 -6.88 -1.47
C CYS A 70 -7.65 -8.26 -1.34
N GLN A 71 -6.93 -9.24 -0.80
CA GLN A 71 -7.46 -10.57 -0.55
C GLN A 71 -8.63 -10.55 0.45
N TYR A 72 -8.47 -9.81 1.55
CA TYR A 72 -9.53 -9.67 2.54
C TYR A 72 -10.79 -9.05 1.93
N LEU A 73 -10.65 -7.94 1.19
CA LEU A 73 -11.77 -7.25 0.55
C LEU A 73 -12.46 -8.11 -0.53
N ASP A 74 -11.69 -8.88 -1.32
CA ASP A 74 -12.24 -9.82 -2.30
C ASP A 74 -13.12 -10.90 -1.64
N MET A 75 -12.69 -11.42 -0.50
CA MET A 75 -13.46 -12.41 0.27
C MET A 75 -14.64 -11.81 1.01
N ALA A 76 -14.50 -10.58 1.53
CA ALA A 76 -15.56 -9.89 2.28
C ALA A 76 -16.68 -9.36 1.34
N PHE A 77 -16.34 -9.06 0.09
CA PHE A 77 -17.24 -8.52 -0.92
C PHE A 77 -17.22 -9.35 -2.21
N PRO A 78 -17.63 -10.63 -2.18
CA PRO A 78 -17.48 -11.56 -3.31
C PRO A 78 -18.22 -11.11 -4.57
N GLN A 79 -19.28 -10.30 -4.42
CA GLN A 79 -20.02 -9.72 -5.54
C GLN A 79 -19.20 -8.73 -6.38
N ALA A 80 -18.17 -8.13 -5.81
CA ALA A 80 -17.31 -7.16 -6.48
C ALA A 80 -16.26 -7.82 -7.39
N GLN A 81 -15.97 -9.11 -7.17
CA GLN A 81 -15.07 -9.95 -7.99
C GLN A 81 -13.73 -9.28 -8.30
N PHE A 82 -13.05 -8.76 -7.26
CA PHE A 82 -11.77 -8.07 -7.41
C PHE A 82 -10.65 -8.97 -7.93
N LEU A 83 -10.68 -10.24 -7.55
CA LEU A 83 -9.73 -11.25 -7.99
C LEU A 83 -10.43 -12.37 -8.76
N PRO A 84 -9.79 -12.95 -9.76
CA PRO A 84 -10.34 -14.09 -10.48
C PRO A 84 -10.66 -15.27 -9.55
N THR A 85 -11.72 -16.02 -9.86
CA THR A 85 -12.11 -17.24 -9.12
C THR A 85 -11.40 -18.49 -9.65
N VAL A 86 -10.97 -18.49 -10.92
CA VAL A 86 -10.20 -19.59 -11.51
C VAL A 86 -8.80 -19.65 -10.89
N PRO A 87 -8.36 -20.80 -10.35
CA PRO A 87 -7.15 -20.88 -9.53
C PRO A 87 -5.89 -20.34 -10.21
N LEU A 88 -5.63 -20.69 -11.46
CA LEU A 88 -4.45 -20.20 -12.18
C LEU A 88 -4.51 -18.70 -12.45
N ALA A 89 -5.66 -18.19 -12.87
CA ALA A 89 -5.85 -16.75 -13.09
C ALA A 89 -5.70 -15.95 -11.78
N ARG A 90 -6.23 -16.49 -10.67
CA ARG A 90 -6.05 -15.90 -9.34
C ARG A 90 -4.59 -15.87 -8.94
N ALA A 91 -3.86 -16.96 -9.13
CA ALA A 91 -2.44 -17.03 -8.83
C ALA A 91 -1.64 -15.98 -9.64
N LYS A 92 -1.97 -15.77 -10.91
CA LYS A 92 -1.36 -14.75 -11.76
C LYS A 92 -1.68 -13.31 -11.30
N ALA A 93 -2.89 -13.06 -10.87
CA ALA A 93 -3.26 -11.77 -10.28
C ALA A 93 -2.47 -11.50 -8.98
N LEU A 94 -2.36 -12.50 -8.10
CA LEU A 94 -1.58 -12.40 -6.87
C LEU A 94 -0.07 -12.27 -7.13
N GLU A 95 0.46 -12.96 -8.14
CA GLU A 95 1.85 -12.79 -8.61
C GLU A 95 2.12 -11.32 -8.98
N THR A 96 1.22 -10.71 -9.75
CA THR A 96 1.33 -9.30 -10.14
C THR A 96 1.27 -8.37 -8.92
N LEU A 97 0.30 -8.56 -8.03
CA LEU A 97 0.18 -7.78 -6.79
C LEU A 97 1.44 -7.91 -5.92
N SER A 98 1.96 -9.12 -5.80
CA SER A 98 3.17 -9.39 -5.02
C SER A 98 4.39 -8.73 -5.65
N TRP A 99 4.55 -8.81 -6.97
CA TRP A 99 5.63 -8.15 -7.69
C TRP A 99 5.56 -6.62 -7.56
N MET A 100 4.37 -6.03 -7.70
CA MET A 100 4.15 -4.60 -7.48
C MET A 100 4.54 -4.18 -6.07
N ASN A 101 4.15 -4.97 -5.05
CA ASN A 101 4.40 -4.66 -3.64
C ASN A 101 5.86 -4.88 -3.23
N ASN A 102 6.52 -5.90 -3.77
CA ASN A 102 7.85 -6.33 -3.31
C ASN A 102 8.99 -5.81 -4.17
N THR A 103 8.73 -5.43 -5.42
CA THR A 103 9.78 -5.04 -6.37
C THR A 103 9.55 -3.63 -6.90
N VAL A 104 8.40 -3.36 -7.52
CA VAL A 104 8.15 -2.07 -8.17
C VAL A 104 8.08 -0.94 -7.15
N HIS A 105 7.24 -1.08 -6.13
CA HIS A 105 7.05 -0.05 -5.11
C HIS A 105 8.31 0.23 -4.28
N PRO A 106 9.08 -0.76 -3.80
CA PRO A 106 10.36 -0.49 -3.13
C PRO A 106 11.38 0.20 -4.04
N THR A 107 11.47 -0.20 -5.32
CA THR A 107 12.36 0.49 -6.27
C THR A 107 11.95 1.95 -6.45
N PHE A 108 10.65 2.24 -6.54
CA PHE A 108 10.13 3.60 -6.56
C PHE A 108 10.44 4.36 -5.26
N THR A 109 10.42 3.69 -4.11
CA THR A 109 10.73 4.31 -2.82
C THR A 109 12.17 4.84 -2.78
N HIS A 110 13.12 4.18 -3.43
CA HIS A 110 14.50 4.70 -3.55
C HIS A 110 14.57 6.03 -4.30
N ILE A 111 13.63 6.27 -5.23
CA ILE A 111 13.56 7.51 -6.00
C ILE A 111 12.81 8.60 -5.22
N PHE A 112 11.67 8.25 -4.63
CA PHE A 112 10.74 9.19 -3.99
C PHE A 112 11.14 9.53 -2.54
N MET A 113 11.72 8.57 -1.81
CA MET A 113 12.09 8.72 -0.40
C MET A 113 13.53 8.22 -0.13
N PRO A 114 14.54 8.74 -0.83
CA PRO A 114 15.93 8.27 -0.68
C PRO A 114 16.48 8.50 0.74
N GLN A 115 15.91 9.43 1.49
CA GLN A 115 16.24 9.67 2.91
C GLN A 115 15.93 8.48 3.84
N LYS A 116 15.17 7.48 3.39
CA LYS A 116 14.99 6.22 4.14
C LYS A 116 16.23 5.32 4.13
N TYR A 117 17.17 5.58 3.23
CA TYR A 117 18.33 4.73 2.99
C TYR A 117 19.64 5.35 3.45
N SER A 118 19.69 6.68 3.65
CA SER A 118 20.85 7.38 4.16
C SER A 118 20.48 8.78 4.65
N ASP A 119 21.18 9.25 5.67
CA ASP A 119 21.10 10.65 6.13
C ASP A 119 22.00 11.60 5.32
N GLN A 120 22.89 11.08 4.48
CA GLN A 120 23.83 11.85 3.68
C GLN A 120 23.22 12.23 2.33
N ALA A 121 23.12 13.53 2.03
CA ALA A 121 22.50 14.04 0.82
C ALA A 121 23.15 13.50 -0.47
N GLU A 122 24.48 13.34 -0.48
CA GLU A 122 25.23 12.78 -1.62
C GLU A 122 24.83 11.31 -1.88
N VAL A 123 24.74 10.51 -0.81
CA VAL A 123 24.30 9.09 -0.91
C VAL A 123 22.84 9.00 -1.37
N GLN A 124 21.98 9.88 -0.89
CA GLN A 124 20.58 9.96 -1.35
C GLN A 124 20.49 10.24 -2.86
N ALA A 125 21.32 11.16 -3.36
CA ALA A 125 21.39 11.47 -4.79
C ALA A 125 21.87 10.27 -5.61
N GLN A 126 22.87 9.53 -5.13
CA GLN A 126 23.39 8.33 -5.77
C GLN A 126 22.35 7.20 -5.80
N VAL A 127 21.65 6.95 -4.67
CA VAL A 127 20.57 5.96 -4.56
C VAL A 127 19.48 6.26 -5.59
N LYS A 128 19.03 7.52 -5.67
CA LYS A 128 18.03 7.95 -6.63
C LYS A 128 18.48 7.77 -8.07
N ALA A 129 19.69 8.19 -8.40
CA ALA A 129 20.26 8.06 -9.74
C ALA A 129 20.39 6.60 -10.18
N PHE A 130 20.78 5.72 -9.26
CA PHE A 130 20.89 4.28 -9.54
C PHE A 130 19.50 3.64 -9.73
N ALA A 131 18.52 3.98 -8.91
CA ALA A 131 17.20 3.37 -8.93
C ALA A 131 16.34 3.79 -10.15
N LEU A 132 16.53 4.99 -10.67
CA LEU A 132 15.71 5.54 -11.76
C LEU A 132 15.71 4.68 -13.04
N PRO A 133 16.84 4.25 -13.61
CA PRO A 133 16.86 3.35 -14.77
C PRO A 133 16.31 1.97 -14.45
N GLN A 134 16.47 1.47 -13.21
CA GLN A 134 15.89 0.20 -12.78
C GLN A 134 14.36 0.27 -12.76
N TYR A 135 13.82 1.34 -12.19
CA TYR A 135 12.37 1.56 -12.16
C TYR A 135 11.78 1.65 -13.57
N ARG A 136 12.43 2.39 -14.48
CA ARG A 136 11.98 2.48 -15.88
C ARG A 136 11.89 1.11 -16.57
N LYS A 137 12.83 0.21 -16.29
CA LYS A 137 12.80 -1.16 -16.83
C LYS A 137 11.65 -2.00 -16.27
N LEU A 138 11.22 -1.71 -15.04
CA LEU A 138 10.12 -2.45 -14.40
C LEU A 138 8.75 -2.02 -14.95
N VAL A 139 8.57 -0.75 -15.31
CA VAL A 139 7.24 -0.23 -15.66
C VAL A 139 7.03 0.02 -17.16
N GLY A 140 8.02 -0.25 -17.98
CA GLY A 140 7.86 -0.15 -19.41
C GLY A 140 8.88 0.35 -20.24
#